data_19cedd5a27bb711a4380745f0ba928e2
#
_entry.id   19cedd5a27bb711a4380745f0ba928e2
#
_cell.length_a   1.000
_cell.length_b   1.000
_cell.length_c   1.000
_cell.angle_alpha   90.00
_cell.angle_beta   90.00
_cell.angle_gamma   90.00
#
_symmetry.space_group_name_H-M   'P 1'
#
loop_
_entity.id
_entity.type
_entity.pdbx_description
1 polymer ?
#
loop_
_entity_poly.entity_id
_entity_poly.type
_entity_poly.pdbx_seq_one_letter_code
_entity_poly.pdbx_strand_id
1 'polypeptide(L)'
;MHRDFLNGTEVQRYFGEDKEVPFRQFLSRDEMAQNTKRSINELLVSLFNHVMDMEAKAVITEEYSDITNNDMHIIEAIGLEEPRNMSQIARRLGVTVGTLTTNMNGLDRKGYIKRERSEKDKRVVYILLTEKGRKAFYHHRDFHKKMIKAIVKDLNEEEMEILYRCLVNLDSFLGPGKV
;
A
#
# COMPACT_ATOMS: atom_id res chain seq x y z
N MET A 1 -28.02 0.02 -8.78
CA MET A 1 -27.80 1.41 -9.17
C MET A 1 -26.30 1.64 -9.12
N HIS A 2 -25.67 1.57 -10.29
CA HIS A 2 -24.23 1.82 -10.48
C HIS A 2 -23.97 3.32 -10.30
N ARG A 3 -22.98 3.69 -9.52
CA ARG A 3 -22.32 5.01 -9.58
C ARG A 3 -20.90 4.88 -9.09
N ASP A 4 -20.13 5.05 -9.99
CA ASP A 4 -19.13 6.04 -10.44
C ASP A 4 -17.88 5.96 -9.58
N PHE A 5 -17.09 4.99 -9.94
CA PHE A 5 -15.65 4.96 -9.67
C PHE A 5 -15.04 6.22 -10.29
N LEU A 6 -14.11 6.83 -9.56
CA LEU A 6 -13.36 7.99 -9.99
C LEU A 6 -13.11 7.95 -11.50
N ASN A 7 -13.73 8.89 -12.23
CA ASN A 7 -13.52 9.04 -13.66
C ASN A 7 -12.04 9.27 -13.91
N GLY A 8 -11.52 8.72 -15.00
CA GLY A 8 -10.14 8.91 -15.44
C GLY A 8 -9.64 10.36 -15.39
N THR A 9 -10.57 11.32 -15.42
CA THR A 9 -10.34 12.76 -15.27
C THR A 9 -9.88 13.20 -13.87
N GLU A 10 -10.27 12.51 -12.80
CA GLU A 10 -9.80 12.87 -11.45
C GLU A 10 -8.43 12.27 -11.16
N VAL A 11 -8.16 11.07 -11.65
CA VAL A 11 -6.81 10.50 -11.61
C VAL A 11 -5.85 11.34 -12.47
N GLN A 12 -6.29 11.81 -13.66
CA GLN A 12 -5.50 12.73 -14.50
C GLN A 12 -5.26 14.10 -13.85
N ARG A 13 -6.19 14.61 -13.03
CA ARG A 13 -5.99 15.87 -12.32
C ARG A 13 -4.90 15.80 -11.25
N TYR A 14 -4.61 14.62 -10.71
CA TYR A 14 -3.51 14.38 -9.78
C TYR A 14 -2.19 14.05 -10.47
N PHE A 15 -2.22 13.46 -11.66
CA PHE A 15 -1.00 13.08 -12.40
C PHE A 15 -0.59 14.10 -13.47
N GLY A 16 -1.26 15.25 -13.60
CA GLY A 16 -0.93 16.34 -14.53
C GLY A 16 -1.04 15.92 -16.00
N GLU A 17 -1.65 16.75 -16.81
CA GLU A 17 -1.57 16.63 -18.28
C GLU A 17 -0.10 16.74 -18.70
N ASP A 18 0.29 15.90 -19.69
CA ASP A 18 1.58 15.85 -20.34
C ASP A 18 2.19 17.25 -20.57
N LYS A 19 3.02 17.69 -19.62
CA LYS A 19 4.07 18.64 -19.94
C LYS A 19 5.32 17.82 -20.17
N GLU A 20 5.65 17.57 -21.43
CA GLU A 20 6.99 17.19 -21.82
C GLU A 20 7.97 18.17 -21.17
N VAL A 21 8.64 17.73 -20.11
CA VAL A 21 9.77 18.46 -19.55
C VAL A 21 10.90 18.25 -20.55
N PRO A 22 11.41 19.27 -21.22
CA PRO A 22 12.53 19.13 -22.14
C PRO A 22 13.80 18.80 -21.37
N PHE A 23 14.07 17.51 -21.15
CA PHE A 23 15.13 17.00 -20.28
C PHE A 23 16.50 16.89 -20.95
N ARG A 24 16.68 17.38 -22.16
CA ARG A 24 17.94 17.21 -22.89
C ARG A 24 18.42 18.51 -23.55
N GLN A 25 19.00 19.43 -22.74
CA GLN A 25 19.99 20.37 -23.28
C GLN A 25 20.93 20.91 -22.19
N PHE A 26 22.24 20.70 -22.39
CA PHE A 26 23.38 21.44 -21.80
C PHE A 26 23.93 21.08 -20.42
N LEU A 27 23.87 19.85 -19.96
CA LEU A 27 24.61 19.45 -18.75
C LEU A 27 25.75 18.47 -19.10
N SER A 28 26.90 18.61 -18.44
CA SER A 28 27.98 17.60 -18.47
C SER A 28 27.48 16.26 -17.91
N ARG A 29 28.17 15.16 -18.19
CA ARG A 29 27.80 13.83 -17.63
C ARG A 29 27.72 13.84 -16.12
N ASP A 30 28.62 14.57 -15.44
CA ASP A 30 28.67 14.64 -13.98
C ASP A 30 27.54 15.54 -13.42
N GLU A 31 27.23 16.63 -14.07
CA GLU A 31 26.09 17.49 -13.73
C GLU A 31 24.76 16.78 -13.99
N MET A 32 24.63 16.02 -15.07
CA MET A 32 23.47 15.18 -15.32
C MET A 32 23.30 14.12 -14.23
N ALA A 33 24.38 13.45 -13.83
CA ALA A 33 24.34 12.42 -12.79
C ALA A 33 23.97 13.02 -11.42
N GLN A 34 24.50 14.19 -11.06
CA GLN A 34 24.15 14.89 -9.82
C GLN A 34 22.71 15.40 -9.83
N ASN A 35 22.27 16.01 -10.93
CA ASN A 35 20.88 16.46 -11.08
C ASN A 35 19.89 15.28 -11.07
N THR A 36 20.25 14.16 -11.70
CA THR A 36 19.40 12.95 -11.66
C THR A 36 19.26 12.40 -10.24
N LYS A 37 20.36 12.33 -9.47
CA LYS A 37 20.31 11.88 -8.06
C LYS A 37 19.47 12.82 -7.18
N ARG A 38 19.62 14.12 -7.37
CA ARG A 38 18.83 15.12 -6.66
C ARG A 38 17.35 15.01 -7.01
N SER A 39 17.04 14.90 -8.29
CA SER A 39 15.66 14.71 -8.77
C SER A 39 15.04 13.41 -8.26
N ILE A 40 15.79 12.31 -8.19
CA ILE A 40 15.33 11.07 -7.60
C ILE A 40 15.00 11.25 -6.11
N ASN A 41 15.86 11.91 -5.34
CA ASN A 41 15.59 12.17 -3.93
C ASN A 41 14.34 13.02 -3.72
N GLU A 42 14.20 14.11 -4.46
CA GLU A 42 13.04 15.01 -4.40
C GLU A 42 11.74 14.26 -4.79
N LEU A 43 11.81 13.43 -5.84
CA LEU A 43 10.69 12.60 -6.26
C LEU A 43 10.33 11.53 -5.23
N LEU A 44 11.29 10.87 -4.60
CA LEU A 44 11.03 9.89 -3.56
C LEU A 44 10.32 10.53 -2.37
N VAL A 45 10.81 11.66 -1.87
CA VAL A 45 10.17 12.38 -0.76
C VAL A 45 8.75 12.81 -1.12
N SER A 46 8.58 13.37 -2.32
CA SER A 46 7.26 13.78 -2.82
C SER A 46 6.34 12.58 -2.99
N LEU A 47 6.85 11.46 -3.55
CA LEU A 47 6.09 10.23 -3.78
C LEU A 47 5.57 9.65 -2.46
N PHE A 48 6.41 9.54 -1.42
CA PHE A 48 5.96 9.04 -0.11
C PHE A 48 4.81 9.88 0.44
N ASN A 49 4.92 11.21 0.38
CA ASN A 49 3.85 12.11 0.84
C ASN A 49 2.57 11.93 0.01
N HIS A 50 2.69 11.87 -1.32
CA HIS A 50 1.54 11.71 -2.21
C HIS A 50 0.87 10.35 -2.07
N VAL A 51 1.64 9.26 -1.95
CA VAL A 51 1.07 7.91 -1.78
C VAL A 51 0.27 7.86 -0.48
N MET A 52 0.80 8.35 0.64
CA MET A 52 0.10 8.36 1.92
C MET A 52 -1.20 9.20 1.86
N ASP A 53 -1.17 10.37 1.22
CA ASP A 53 -2.34 11.24 1.09
C ASP A 53 -3.39 10.65 0.13
N MET A 54 -2.96 10.13 -1.01
CA MET A 54 -3.84 9.49 -1.98
C MET A 54 -4.49 8.22 -1.42
N GLU A 55 -3.71 7.39 -0.73
CA GLU A 55 -4.22 6.19 -0.10
C GLU A 55 -5.28 6.52 0.95
N ALA A 56 -5.00 7.51 1.82
CA ALA A 56 -5.98 7.97 2.81
C ALA A 56 -7.28 8.47 2.15
N LYS A 57 -7.20 9.19 1.04
CA LYS A 57 -8.38 9.72 0.33
C LYS A 57 -9.12 8.66 -0.49
N ALA A 58 -8.38 7.76 -1.14
CA ALA A 58 -8.98 6.76 -2.02
C ALA A 58 -9.54 5.55 -1.28
N VAL A 59 -8.96 5.23 -0.12
CA VAL A 59 -9.30 4.04 0.68
C VAL A 59 -10.42 4.34 1.66
N ILE A 60 -10.45 5.55 2.24
CA ILE A 60 -11.49 5.97 3.17
C ILE A 60 -12.63 6.62 2.39
N THR A 61 -13.66 5.84 2.09
CA THR A 61 -14.90 6.27 1.43
C THR A 61 -16.06 6.32 2.45
N GLU A 62 -17.26 6.74 2.02
CA GLU A 62 -18.45 6.70 2.89
C GLU A 62 -18.69 5.29 3.46
N GLU A 63 -18.48 4.24 2.64
CA GLU A 63 -18.64 2.83 3.05
C GLU A 63 -17.61 2.40 4.11
N TYR A 64 -16.41 3.01 4.12
CA TYR A 64 -15.29 2.69 5.00
C TYR A 64 -14.88 3.84 5.90
N SER A 65 -15.79 4.80 6.16
CA SER A 65 -15.52 5.97 7.01
C SER A 65 -15.28 5.66 8.49
N ASP A 66 -15.60 4.44 8.91
CA ASP A 66 -15.46 3.96 10.28
C ASP A 66 -14.10 3.30 10.57
N ILE A 67 -13.21 3.19 9.56
CA ILE A 67 -11.85 2.64 9.71
C ILE A 67 -10.78 3.61 9.19
N THR A 68 -9.56 3.39 9.62
CA THR A 68 -8.40 4.19 9.24
C THR A 68 -7.57 3.47 8.16
N ASN A 69 -6.64 4.19 7.54
CA ASN A 69 -5.67 3.59 6.62
C ASN A 69 -4.84 2.48 7.30
N ASN A 70 -4.43 2.70 8.56
CA ASN A 70 -3.76 1.67 9.34
C ASN A 70 -4.63 0.41 9.54
N ASP A 71 -5.95 0.57 9.73
CA ASP A 71 -6.89 -0.55 9.81
C ASP A 71 -6.94 -1.34 8.48
N MET A 72 -6.84 -0.66 7.33
CA MET A 72 -6.78 -1.30 6.01
C MET A 72 -5.50 -2.13 5.84
N HIS A 73 -4.34 -1.62 6.25
CA HIS A 73 -3.10 -2.40 6.24
C HIS A 73 -3.17 -3.62 7.15
N ILE A 74 -3.85 -3.52 8.29
CA ILE A 74 -4.09 -4.68 9.16
C ILE A 74 -5.00 -5.71 8.47
N ILE A 75 -6.07 -5.26 7.82
CA ILE A 75 -6.97 -6.12 7.02
C ILE A 75 -6.18 -6.83 5.93
N GLU A 76 -5.28 -6.14 5.23
CA GLU A 76 -4.41 -6.72 4.22
C GLU A 76 -3.42 -7.75 4.82
N ALA A 77 -2.85 -7.45 5.98
CA ALA A 77 -1.94 -8.36 6.67
C ALA A 77 -2.64 -9.65 7.16
N ILE A 78 -3.93 -9.58 7.52
CA ILE A 78 -4.75 -10.77 7.84
C ILE A 78 -4.88 -11.64 6.59
N GLY A 79 -5.22 -11.04 5.44
CA GLY A 79 -5.35 -11.75 4.17
C GLY A 79 -6.58 -12.64 4.08
N LEU A 80 -6.71 -13.36 2.95
CA LEU A 80 -7.89 -14.17 2.62
C LEU A 80 -7.64 -15.69 2.62
N GLU A 81 -6.37 -16.09 2.42
CA GLU A 81 -6.05 -17.48 2.05
C GLU A 81 -5.88 -18.38 3.27
N GLU A 82 -5.00 -18.00 4.20
CA GLU A 82 -4.67 -18.82 5.36
C GLU A 82 -5.04 -18.12 6.67
N PRO A 83 -5.68 -18.85 7.59
CA PRO A 83 -5.95 -18.33 8.93
C PRO A 83 -4.65 -17.95 9.65
N ARG A 84 -4.56 -16.74 10.17
CA ARG A 84 -3.38 -16.23 10.90
C ARG A 84 -3.72 -15.92 12.35
N ASN A 85 -2.79 -16.23 13.25
CA ASN A 85 -2.90 -15.81 14.64
C ASN A 85 -2.27 -14.41 14.83
N MET A 86 -2.48 -13.80 16.00
CA MET A 86 -2.00 -12.46 16.34
C MET A 86 -0.48 -12.29 16.12
N SER A 87 0.32 -13.29 16.49
CA SER A 87 1.78 -13.22 16.36
C SER A 87 2.24 -13.22 14.90
N GLN A 88 1.56 -14.00 14.04
CA GLN A 88 1.86 -14.03 12.61
C GLN A 88 1.52 -12.70 11.93
N ILE A 89 0.38 -12.09 12.30
CA ILE A 89 -0.04 -10.80 11.76
C ILE A 89 0.91 -9.70 12.24
N ALA A 90 1.25 -9.67 13.54
CA ALA A 90 2.18 -8.70 14.11
C ALA A 90 3.55 -8.76 13.44
N ARG A 91 4.07 -9.97 13.19
CA ARG A 91 5.34 -10.17 12.47
C ARG A 91 5.27 -9.63 11.04
N ARG A 92 4.16 -9.88 10.33
CA ARG A 92 3.96 -9.39 8.96
C ARG A 92 3.92 -7.85 8.89
N LEU A 93 3.40 -7.21 9.93
CA LEU A 93 3.32 -5.75 10.03
C LEU A 93 4.59 -5.11 10.65
N GLY A 94 5.54 -5.90 11.15
CA GLY A 94 6.72 -5.39 11.82
C GLY A 94 6.43 -4.72 13.17
N VAL A 95 5.33 -5.09 13.85
CA VAL A 95 4.91 -4.49 15.13
C VAL A 95 4.83 -5.53 16.25
N THR A 96 4.70 -5.06 17.51
CA THR A 96 4.45 -5.96 18.64
C THR A 96 2.99 -6.42 18.69
N VAL A 97 2.74 -7.59 19.30
CA VAL A 97 1.38 -8.09 19.52
C VAL A 97 0.57 -7.12 20.39
N GLY A 98 1.23 -6.46 21.36
CA GLY A 98 0.60 -5.45 22.22
C GLY A 98 0.08 -4.26 21.40
N THR A 99 0.91 -3.71 20.51
CA THR A 99 0.53 -2.62 19.60
C THR A 99 -0.66 -3.02 18.71
N LEU A 100 -0.63 -4.25 18.18
CA LEU A 100 -1.68 -4.74 17.31
C LEU A 100 -3.02 -4.96 18.02
N THR A 101 -3.00 -5.32 19.31
CA THR A 101 -4.19 -5.74 20.07
C THR A 101 -5.29 -4.68 20.09
N THR A 102 -4.92 -3.41 20.28
CA THR A 102 -5.89 -2.29 20.32
C THR A 102 -6.64 -2.14 19.00
N ASN A 103 -5.91 -2.15 17.89
CA ASN A 103 -6.48 -2.03 16.54
C ASN A 103 -7.37 -3.25 16.20
N MET A 104 -6.92 -4.46 16.56
CA MET A 104 -7.70 -5.69 16.38
C MET A 104 -9.03 -5.67 17.15
N ASN A 105 -9.04 -5.16 18.37
CA ASN A 105 -10.28 -4.99 19.14
C ASN A 105 -11.22 -3.96 18.49
N GLY A 106 -10.66 -2.92 17.88
CA GLY A 106 -11.41 -1.96 17.08
C GLY A 106 -12.08 -2.60 15.86
N LEU A 107 -11.31 -3.32 15.05
CA LEU A 107 -11.79 -4.03 13.85
C LEU A 107 -12.83 -5.11 14.18
N ASP A 108 -12.67 -5.82 15.28
CA ASP A 108 -13.62 -6.81 15.78
C ASP A 108 -14.97 -6.16 16.11
N ARG A 109 -14.98 -5.09 16.90
CA ARG A 109 -16.20 -4.32 17.24
C ARG A 109 -16.90 -3.72 16.02
N LYS A 110 -16.12 -3.29 15.01
CA LYS A 110 -16.65 -2.74 13.75
C LYS A 110 -17.12 -3.83 12.78
N GLY A 111 -16.89 -5.12 13.12
CA GLY A 111 -17.34 -6.27 12.35
C GLY A 111 -16.52 -6.57 11.11
N TYR A 112 -15.27 -6.12 11.01
CA TYR A 112 -14.36 -6.45 9.90
C TYR A 112 -13.67 -7.79 10.07
N ILE A 113 -13.48 -8.22 11.29
CA ILE A 113 -12.80 -9.49 11.61
C ILE A 113 -13.65 -10.35 12.54
N LYS A 114 -13.32 -11.61 12.60
CA LYS A 114 -13.82 -12.59 13.57
C LYS A 114 -12.66 -13.42 14.10
N ARG A 115 -12.85 -13.97 15.30
CA ARG A 115 -11.88 -14.83 15.98
C ARG A 115 -12.40 -16.25 16.02
N GLU A 116 -11.58 -17.20 15.59
CA GLU A 116 -11.93 -18.62 15.61
C GLU A 116 -10.84 -19.42 16.33
N ARG A 117 -11.25 -20.29 17.26
CA ARG A 117 -10.30 -21.19 17.92
C ARG A 117 -9.96 -22.34 16.99
N SER A 118 -8.69 -22.71 16.95
CA SER A 118 -8.24 -23.88 16.21
C SER A 118 -8.91 -25.15 16.75
N GLU A 119 -9.36 -25.99 15.85
CA GLU A 119 -9.89 -27.31 16.24
C GLU A 119 -8.78 -28.24 16.73
N LYS A 120 -7.56 -28.11 16.18
CA LYS A 120 -6.40 -28.94 16.51
C LYS A 120 -5.75 -28.54 17.83
N ASP A 121 -5.66 -27.25 18.13
CA ASP A 121 -5.11 -26.73 19.38
C ASP A 121 -5.93 -25.52 19.87
N LYS A 122 -6.74 -25.76 20.88
CA LYS A 122 -7.64 -24.76 21.50
C LYS A 122 -6.95 -23.51 22.05
N ARG A 123 -5.60 -23.55 22.21
CA ARG A 123 -4.80 -22.39 22.65
C ARG A 123 -4.57 -21.40 21.50
N VAL A 124 -4.68 -21.87 20.27
CA VAL A 124 -4.48 -21.04 19.08
C VAL A 124 -5.80 -20.39 18.69
N VAL A 125 -5.79 -19.07 18.58
CA VAL A 125 -6.89 -18.25 18.07
C VAL A 125 -6.48 -17.65 16.73
N TYR A 126 -7.22 -17.97 15.70
CA TYR A 126 -7.06 -17.40 14.37
C TYR A 126 -7.92 -16.14 14.23
N ILE A 127 -7.41 -15.20 13.45
CA ILE A 127 -8.12 -14.00 13.04
C ILE A 127 -8.47 -14.16 11.56
N LEU A 128 -9.73 -13.95 11.24
CA LEU A 128 -10.28 -14.09 9.89
C LEU A 128 -11.06 -12.84 9.51
N LEU A 129 -11.08 -12.52 8.24
CA LEU A 129 -11.93 -11.45 7.73
C LEU A 129 -13.39 -11.94 7.66
N THR A 130 -14.32 -11.09 8.08
CA THR A 130 -15.74 -11.23 7.80
C THR A 130 -16.04 -10.89 6.35
N GLU A 131 -17.29 -10.95 5.91
CA GLU A 131 -17.70 -10.48 4.59
C GLU A 131 -17.41 -8.96 4.42
N LYS A 132 -17.67 -8.15 5.45
CA LYS A 132 -17.32 -6.72 5.47
C LYS A 132 -15.81 -6.52 5.34
N GLY A 133 -15.02 -7.29 6.09
CA GLY A 133 -13.56 -7.23 6.02
C GLY A 133 -13.02 -7.68 4.67
N ARG A 134 -13.62 -8.69 4.01
CA ARG A 134 -13.25 -9.12 2.65
C ARG A 134 -13.50 -8.03 1.62
N LYS A 135 -14.61 -7.33 1.70
CA LYS A 135 -14.92 -6.20 0.80
C LYS A 135 -13.89 -5.09 0.98
N ALA A 136 -13.55 -4.71 2.22
CA ALA A 136 -12.51 -3.73 2.50
C ALA A 136 -11.15 -4.17 1.97
N PHE A 137 -10.78 -5.44 2.13
CA PHE A 137 -9.56 -6.02 1.56
C PHE A 137 -9.50 -5.86 0.04
N TYR A 138 -10.58 -6.21 -0.67
CA TYR A 138 -10.62 -6.07 -2.13
C TYR A 138 -10.57 -4.62 -2.58
N HIS A 139 -11.27 -3.72 -1.87
CA HIS A 139 -11.25 -2.28 -2.14
C HIS A 139 -9.83 -1.72 -2.05
N HIS A 140 -9.10 -2.02 -0.97
CA HIS A 140 -7.71 -1.60 -0.78
C HIS A 140 -6.77 -2.19 -1.85
N ARG A 141 -6.90 -3.48 -2.11
CA ARG A 141 -6.11 -4.16 -3.15
C ARG A 141 -6.34 -3.58 -4.55
N ASP A 142 -7.57 -3.19 -4.86
CA ASP A 142 -7.89 -2.59 -6.16
C ASP A 142 -7.28 -1.21 -6.32
N PHE A 143 -7.16 -0.42 -5.25
CA PHE A 143 -6.40 0.82 -5.24
C PHE A 143 -4.93 0.56 -5.61
N HIS A 144 -4.24 -0.32 -4.89
CA HIS A 144 -2.85 -0.66 -5.21
C HIS A 144 -2.67 -1.20 -6.63
N LYS A 145 -3.59 -2.03 -7.09
CA LYS A 145 -3.56 -2.57 -8.47
C LYS A 145 -3.65 -1.45 -9.52
N LYS A 146 -4.52 -0.45 -9.31
CA LYS A 146 -4.62 0.71 -10.20
C LYS A 146 -3.34 1.55 -10.17
N MET A 147 -2.78 1.79 -8.99
CA MET A 147 -1.54 2.52 -8.80
C MET A 147 -0.37 1.83 -9.53
N ILE A 148 -0.18 0.53 -9.32
CA ILE A 148 0.87 -0.24 -10.01
C ILE A 148 0.67 -0.19 -11.53
N LYS A 149 -0.56 -0.39 -12.01
CA LYS A 149 -0.87 -0.29 -13.45
C LYS A 149 -0.48 1.08 -14.03
N ALA A 150 -0.71 2.16 -13.30
CA ALA A 150 -0.31 3.51 -13.73
C ALA A 150 1.20 3.68 -13.80
N ILE A 151 1.94 3.10 -12.84
CA ILE A 151 3.42 3.18 -12.79
C ILE A 151 4.05 2.44 -13.98
N VAL A 152 3.53 1.25 -14.32
CA VAL A 152 4.18 0.37 -15.30
C VAL A 152 3.62 0.49 -16.72
N LYS A 153 2.63 1.35 -16.96
CA LYS A 153 1.87 1.41 -18.23
C LYS A 153 2.72 1.60 -19.49
N ASP A 154 3.82 2.35 -19.36
CA ASP A 154 4.68 2.75 -20.48
C ASP A 154 6.06 2.05 -20.43
N LEU A 155 6.25 1.08 -19.51
CA LEU A 155 7.50 0.35 -19.36
C LEU A 155 7.51 -0.93 -20.19
N ASN A 156 8.61 -1.18 -20.87
CA ASN A 156 8.91 -2.49 -21.45
C ASN A 156 9.44 -3.48 -20.40
N GLU A 157 9.67 -4.74 -20.78
CA GLU A 157 10.10 -5.80 -19.86
C GLU A 157 11.44 -5.52 -19.18
N GLU A 158 12.41 -4.97 -19.92
CA GLU A 158 13.74 -4.63 -19.39
C GLU A 158 13.65 -3.48 -18.37
N GLU A 159 12.85 -2.47 -18.67
CA GLU A 159 12.61 -1.34 -17.77
C GLU A 159 11.86 -1.76 -16.50
N MET A 160 10.88 -2.67 -16.60
CA MET A 160 10.21 -3.26 -15.43
C MET A 160 11.19 -4.03 -14.55
N GLU A 161 12.12 -4.80 -15.13
CA GLU A 161 13.13 -5.51 -14.36
C GLU A 161 14.08 -4.54 -13.63
N ILE A 162 14.46 -3.44 -14.28
CA ILE A 162 15.29 -2.39 -13.64
C ILE A 162 14.52 -1.75 -12.48
N LEU A 163 13.27 -1.37 -12.69
CA LEU A 163 12.41 -0.80 -11.64
C LEU A 163 12.27 -1.77 -10.47
N TYR A 164 11.97 -3.03 -10.72
CA TYR A 164 11.84 -4.07 -9.71
C TYR A 164 13.11 -4.16 -8.85
N ARG A 165 14.29 -4.24 -9.47
CA ARG A 165 15.57 -4.29 -8.75
C ARG A 165 15.82 -3.04 -7.91
N CYS A 166 15.47 -1.85 -8.41
CA CYS A 166 15.58 -0.61 -7.65
C CYS A 166 14.69 -0.63 -6.40
N LEU A 167 13.45 -1.10 -6.53
CA LEU A 167 12.52 -1.22 -5.42
C LEU A 167 12.97 -2.27 -4.39
N VAL A 168 13.50 -3.41 -4.83
CA VAL A 168 14.08 -4.43 -3.94
C VAL A 168 15.28 -3.88 -3.15
N ASN A 169 16.15 -3.10 -3.79
CA ASN A 169 17.27 -2.45 -3.12
C ASN A 169 16.79 -1.44 -2.07
N LEU A 170 15.76 -0.66 -2.40
CA LEU A 170 15.17 0.30 -1.47
C LEU A 170 14.52 -0.42 -0.27
N ASP A 171 13.73 -1.45 -0.50
CA ASP A 171 13.12 -2.27 0.55
C ASP A 171 14.16 -2.90 1.46
N SER A 172 15.24 -3.44 0.87
CA SER A 172 16.35 -4.01 1.61
C SER A 172 17.11 -2.98 2.46
N PHE A 173 17.15 -1.72 2.04
CA PHE A 173 17.74 -0.63 2.80
C PHE A 173 16.83 -0.21 3.96
N LEU A 174 15.52 -0.14 3.72
CA LEU A 174 14.51 0.28 4.72
C LEU A 174 14.10 -0.85 5.67
N GLY A 175 14.49 -2.09 5.40
CA GLY A 175 14.07 -3.27 6.16
C GLY A 175 14.48 -3.22 7.63
N PRO A 176 13.74 -3.89 8.52
CA PRO A 176 13.93 -3.82 9.96
C PRO A 176 15.36 -4.24 10.36
N GLY A 177 16.06 -3.36 11.07
CA GLY A 177 17.38 -3.61 11.65
C GLY A 177 18.57 -3.03 10.89
N LYS A 178 18.37 -2.17 9.89
CA LYS A 178 19.47 -1.57 9.10
C LYS A 178 19.58 -0.04 9.19
N VAL A 179 18.73 0.64 9.97
CA VAL A 179 18.82 2.09 10.24
C VAL A 179 18.97 2.32 11.73
#